data_e0fc16e3b4f1b7d5062b897af7ab8392
#
_entry.id   e0fc16e3b4f1b7d5062b897af7ab8392
#
_cell.length_a   1.000
_cell.length_b   1.000
_cell.length_c   1.000
_cell.angle_alpha   90.00
_cell.angle_beta   90.00
_cell.angle_gamma   90.00
#
_symmetry.space_group_name_H-M   'P 1'
#
loop_
_entity.id
_entity.type
_entity.pdbx_description
1 polymer ?
#
loop_
_entity_poly.entity_id
_entity_poly.type
_entity_poly.pdbx_seq_one_letter_code
_entity_poly.pdbx_strand_id
1 'polypeptide(L)'
;AKRAEKMGLVNDVYESLEKAMAEAHDLANIIAANPPLAVSGTKFILQQSENLTTEQSLLMNGMFTLMTSLKSNDLKESMNAFIEKRPPRYTGT
;
A
#
# COMPACT_ATOMS: atom_id res chain seq x y z
N ALA A 1 -3.09 -14.12 22.82
CA ALA A 1 -2.46 -13.51 21.63
C ALA A 1 -2.36 -14.50 20.47
N LYS A 2 -1.68 -15.65 20.59
CA LYS A 2 -1.51 -16.65 19.50
C LYS A 2 -2.82 -17.16 18.86
N ARG A 3 -3.93 -17.24 19.62
CA ARG A 3 -5.24 -17.61 19.06
C ARG A 3 -5.81 -16.51 18.17
N ALA A 4 -5.59 -15.25 18.54
CA ALA A 4 -6.04 -14.11 17.74
C ALA A 4 -5.29 -14.02 16.39
N GLU A 5 -3.99 -14.27 16.38
CA GLU A 5 -3.16 -14.40 15.18
C GLU A 5 -3.67 -15.54 14.28
N LYS A 6 -3.86 -16.73 14.85
CA LYS A 6 -4.37 -17.89 14.10
C LYS A 6 -5.76 -17.69 13.49
N MET A 7 -6.58 -16.86 14.11
CA MET A 7 -7.92 -16.49 13.61
C MET A 7 -7.91 -15.30 12.63
N GLY A 8 -6.75 -14.71 12.36
CA GLY A 8 -6.64 -13.53 11.51
C GLY A 8 -7.15 -12.22 12.14
N LEU A 9 -7.35 -12.20 13.46
CA LEU A 9 -7.78 -10.99 14.18
C LEU A 9 -6.65 -9.98 14.33
N VAL A 10 -5.41 -10.44 14.40
CA VAL A 10 -4.18 -9.65 14.38
C VAL A 10 -3.22 -10.26 13.37
N ASN A 11 -2.35 -9.45 12.78
CA ASN A 11 -1.40 -9.91 11.77
C ASN A 11 -0.26 -10.69 12.39
N ASP A 12 0.28 -10.20 13.50
CA ASP A 12 1.43 -10.78 14.21
C ASP A 12 1.31 -10.62 15.73
N VAL A 13 2.06 -11.43 16.46
CA VAL A 13 2.16 -11.40 17.90
C VAL A 13 3.62 -11.41 18.31
N TYR A 14 4.01 -10.42 19.11
CA TYR A 14 5.38 -10.22 19.56
C TYR A 14 5.53 -10.48 21.06
N GLU A 15 6.75 -10.80 21.49
CA GLU A 15 7.07 -11.14 22.86
C GLU A 15 7.06 -9.94 23.83
N SER A 16 7.26 -8.72 23.28
CA SER A 16 7.27 -7.48 24.05
C SER A 16 6.65 -6.32 23.26
N LEU A 17 6.19 -5.30 23.98
CA LEU A 17 5.71 -4.06 23.39
C LEU A 17 6.79 -3.38 22.54
N GLU A 18 8.02 -3.37 23.05
CA GLU A 18 9.16 -2.76 22.35
C GLU A 18 9.40 -3.40 20.99
N LYS A 19 9.40 -4.75 20.93
CA LYS A 19 9.53 -5.49 19.67
C LYS A 19 8.35 -5.25 18.74
N ALA A 20 7.12 -5.25 19.26
CA ALA A 20 5.93 -4.94 18.47
C ALA A 20 5.98 -3.54 17.86
N MET A 21 6.44 -2.55 18.60
CA MET A 21 6.58 -1.17 18.12
C MET A 21 7.67 -1.06 17.04
N ALA A 22 8.80 -1.73 17.23
CA ALA A 22 9.87 -1.74 16.23
C ALA A 22 9.39 -2.32 14.90
N GLU A 23 8.76 -3.49 14.92
CA GLU A 23 8.23 -4.15 13.71
C GLU A 23 7.09 -3.32 13.06
N ALA A 24 6.24 -2.68 13.86
CA ALA A 24 5.21 -1.78 13.34
C ALA A 24 5.81 -0.56 12.64
N HIS A 25 6.88 0.02 13.18
CA HIS A 25 7.61 1.12 12.54
C HIS A 25 8.29 0.66 11.24
N ASP A 26 8.89 -0.52 11.23
CA ASP A 26 9.52 -1.07 10.03
C ASP A 26 8.50 -1.31 8.93
N LEU A 27 7.34 -1.89 9.25
CA LEU A 27 6.24 -2.04 8.30
C LEU A 27 5.73 -0.69 7.78
N ALA A 28 5.57 0.29 8.67
CA ALA A 28 5.16 1.64 8.28
C ALA A 28 6.17 2.29 7.32
N ASN A 29 7.46 2.12 7.56
CA ASN A 29 8.51 2.62 6.68
C ASN A 29 8.48 1.94 5.30
N ILE A 30 8.24 0.62 5.25
CA ILE A 30 8.07 -0.12 3.99
C ILE A 30 6.88 0.44 3.20
N ILE A 31 5.76 0.70 3.86
CA ILE A 31 4.57 1.29 3.22
C ILE A 31 4.87 2.71 2.74
N ALA A 32 5.52 3.53 3.56
CA ALA A 32 5.86 4.92 3.25
C ALA A 32 6.87 5.06 2.11
N ALA A 33 7.67 4.03 1.84
CA ALA A 33 8.60 4.00 0.72
C ALA A 33 7.93 3.77 -0.65
N ASN A 34 6.62 3.49 -0.67
CA ASN A 34 5.86 3.31 -1.91
C ASN A 34 5.23 4.62 -2.40
N PRO A 35 4.84 4.70 -3.70
CA PRO A 35 4.20 5.90 -4.25
C PRO A 35 2.93 6.28 -3.47
N PRO A 36 2.84 7.50 -2.91
CA PRO A 36 1.73 7.90 -2.04
C PRO A 36 0.35 7.79 -2.68
N LEU A 37 0.23 8.13 -3.98
CA LEU A 37 -1.02 7.98 -4.73
C LEU A 37 -1.45 6.52 -4.84
N ALA A 38 -0.52 5.60 -5.07
CA ALA A 38 -0.82 4.18 -5.16
C ALA A 38 -1.26 3.61 -3.81
N VAL A 39 -0.57 3.98 -2.72
CA VAL A 39 -0.91 3.53 -1.36
C VAL A 39 -2.30 4.05 -0.94
N SER A 40 -2.55 5.35 -1.09
CA SER A 40 -3.85 5.95 -0.74
C SER A 40 -4.98 5.43 -1.61
N GLY A 41 -4.74 5.26 -2.91
CA GLY A 41 -5.71 4.72 -3.85
C GLY A 41 -6.07 3.28 -3.55
N THR A 42 -5.08 2.43 -3.28
CA THR A 42 -5.31 1.04 -2.88
C THR A 42 -6.17 0.96 -1.62
N LYS A 43 -5.85 1.76 -0.60
CA LYS A 43 -6.65 1.82 0.63
C LYS A 43 -8.08 2.24 0.35
N PHE A 44 -8.27 3.29 -0.44
CA PHE A 44 -9.61 3.77 -0.83
C PHE A 44 -10.41 2.68 -1.55
N ILE A 45 -9.82 2.04 -2.56
CA ILE A 45 -10.47 0.98 -3.33
C ILE A 45 -10.87 -0.19 -2.45
N LEU A 46 -9.98 -0.66 -1.57
CA LEU A 46 -10.26 -1.75 -0.66
C LEU A 46 -11.45 -1.42 0.27
N GLN A 47 -11.48 -0.22 0.84
CA GLN A 47 -12.58 0.22 1.70
C GLN A 47 -13.93 0.29 0.95
N GLN A 48 -13.93 0.76 -0.29
CA GLN A 48 -15.16 0.80 -1.11
C GLN A 48 -15.60 -0.60 -1.54
N SER A 49 -14.65 -1.49 -1.79
CA SER A 49 -14.91 -2.86 -2.27
C SER A 49 -15.71 -3.73 -1.29
N GLU A 50 -15.74 -3.38 -0.01
CA GLU A 50 -16.58 -4.07 0.99
C GLU A 50 -18.08 -4.06 0.63
N ASN A 51 -18.54 -3.04 -0.11
CA ASN A 51 -19.94 -2.84 -0.48
C ASN A 51 -20.21 -3.01 -1.99
N LEU A 52 -19.23 -3.47 -2.76
CA LEU A 52 -19.31 -3.59 -4.20
C LEU A 52 -19.20 -5.05 -4.65
N THR A 53 -19.73 -5.35 -5.83
CA THR A 53 -19.43 -6.63 -6.49
C THR A 53 -17.97 -6.66 -6.95
N THR A 54 -17.45 -7.86 -7.20
CA THR A 54 -16.09 -8.03 -7.74
C THR A 54 -15.89 -7.26 -9.04
N GLU A 55 -16.88 -7.30 -9.95
CA GLU A 55 -16.81 -6.57 -11.22
C GLU A 55 -16.74 -5.05 -11.02
N GLN A 56 -17.58 -4.52 -10.12
CA GLN A 56 -17.57 -3.09 -9.78
C GLN A 56 -16.24 -2.68 -9.15
N SER A 57 -15.68 -3.49 -8.28
CA SER A 57 -14.38 -3.24 -7.64
C SER A 57 -13.24 -3.23 -8.67
N LEU A 58 -13.24 -4.19 -9.60
CA LEU A 58 -12.25 -4.24 -10.68
C LEU A 58 -12.36 -3.05 -11.62
N LEU A 59 -13.58 -2.64 -11.97
CA LEU A 59 -13.81 -1.46 -12.80
C LEU A 59 -13.31 -0.19 -12.10
N MET A 60 -13.65 -0.01 -10.83
CA MET A 60 -13.17 1.13 -10.02
C MET A 60 -11.64 1.17 -9.95
N ASN A 61 -10.99 0.03 -9.69
CA ASN A 61 -9.53 -0.07 -9.68
C ASN A 61 -8.92 0.30 -11.04
N GLY A 62 -9.49 -0.19 -12.14
CA GLY A 62 -9.06 0.14 -13.50
C GLY A 62 -9.20 1.63 -13.79
N MET A 63 -10.33 2.23 -13.46
CA MET A 63 -10.56 3.67 -13.66
C MET A 63 -9.60 4.51 -12.81
N PHE A 64 -9.42 4.17 -11.53
CA PHE A 64 -8.46 4.87 -10.67
C PHE A 64 -7.05 4.82 -11.25
N THR A 65 -6.60 3.63 -11.66
CA THR A 65 -5.28 3.44 -12.27
C THR A 65 -5.09 4.28 -13.51
N LEU A 66 -6.08 4.28 -14.43
CA LEU A 66 -6.01 5.04 -15.69
C LEU A 66 -6.02 6.55 -15.45
N MET A 67 -6.85 7.04 -14.53
CA MET A 67 -7.06 8.47 -14.32
C MET A 67 -5.98 9.12 -13.47
N THR A 68 -5.39 8.38 -12.54
CA THR A 68 -4.44 8.90 -11.56
C THR A 68 -3.04 8.30 -11.71
N SER A 69 -2.90 6.99 -11.51
CA SER A 69 -1.59 6.36 -11.38
C SER A 69 -0.77 6.43 -12.66
N LEU A 70 -1.37 6.15 -13.83
CA LEU A 70 -0.64 6.15 -15.12
C LEU A 70 -0.18 7.55 -15.56
N LYS A 71 -0.78 8.61 -15.04
CA LYS A 71 -0.40 9.99 -15.37
C LYS A 71 0.49 10.63 -14.31
N SER A 72 0.72 9.93 -13.20
CA SER A 72 1.47 10.48 -12.06
C SER A 72 2.95 10.69 -12.38
N ASN A 73 3.53 11.68 -11.73
CA ASN A 73 4.99 11.88 -11.76
C ASN A 73 5.70 10.75 -11.01
N ASP A 74 5.05 10.15 -10.01
CA ASP A 74 5.60 9.02 -9.26
C ASP A 74 5.79 7.78 -10.15
N LEU A 75 4.90 7.53 -11.14
CA LEU A 75 5.12 6.46 -12.12
C LEU A 75 6.34 6.73 -13.00
N LYS A 76 6.50 7.97 -13.47
CA LYS A 76 7.68 8.36 -14.26
C LYS A 76 8.95 8.23 -13.45
N GLU A 77 8.92 8.65 -12.19
CA GLU A 77 10.03 8.48 -11.26
C GLU A 77 10.37 7.00 -11.01
N SER A 78 9.35 6.14 -10.84
CA SER A 78 9.56 4.70 -10.72
C SER A 78 10.32 4.13 -11.91
N MET A 79 9.91 4.50 -13.13
CA MET A 79 10.55 4.04 -14.36
C MET A 79 12.00 4.53 -14.46
N ASN A 80 12.23 5.82 -14.18
CA ASN A 80 13.56 6.41 -14.22
C ASN A 80 14.48 5.79 -13.17
N ALA A 81 14.02 5.67 -11.93
CA ALA A 81 14.76 5.07 -10.84
C ALA A 81 15.14 3.60 -11.14
N PHE A 82 14.23 2.84 -11.77
CA PHE A 82 14.50 1.48 -12.20
C PHE A 82 15.60 1.41 -13.26
N ILE A 83 15.53 2.27 -14.29
CA ILE A 83 16.54 2.33 -15.36
C ILE A 83 17.91 2.74 -14.80
N GLU A 84 17.92 3.74 -13.91
CA GLU A 84 19.13 4.28 -13.29
C GLU A 84 19.64 3.43 -12.11
N LYS A 85 18.91 2.38 -11.72
CA LYS A 85 19.24 1.48 -10.60
C LYS A 85 19.46 2.22 -9.27
N ARG A 86 18.64 3.21 -9.01
CA ARG A 86 18.64 4.00 -7.76
C ARG A 86 17.30 3.89 -7.02
N PRO A 87 17.27 4.21 -5.73
CA PRO A 87 16.01 4.36 -5.01
C PRO A 87 15.15 5.47 -5.61
N PRO A 88 13.83 5.26 -5.76
CA PRO A 88 12.91 6.28 -6.24
C PRO A 88 12.67 7.36 -5.17
N ARG A 89 12.26 8.56 -5.63
CA ARG A 89 11.87 9.69 -4.78
C ARG A 89 10.47 10.14 -5.14
N TYR A 90 9.49 9.60 -4.45
CA TYR A 90 8.08 9.87 -4.71
C TYR A 90 7.64 11.20 -4.09
N THR A 91 6.74 11.89 -4.79
CA THR A 91 6.19 13.19 -4.39
C THR A 91 4.68 13.16 -4.18
N GLY A 92 4.01 12.09 -4.60
CA GLY A 92 2.56 11.97 -4.52
C GLY A 92 1.81 12.80 -5.57
N THR A 93 2.45 13.06 -6.70
CA THR A 93 1.87 13.89 -7.78
C THR A 93 1.87 13.19 -9.12
#